data_6a6c79c2b8dce960a7589a1d46876b26
#
_entry.id   6a6c79c2b8dce960a7589a1d46876b26
#
_cell.length_a   1.000
_cell.length_b   1.000
_cell.length_c   1.000
_cell.angle_alpha   90.00
_cell.angle_beta   90.00
_cell.angle_gamma   90.00
#
_symmetry.space_group_name_H-M   'P 1'
#
loop_
_entity.id
_entity.type
_entity.pdbx_description
1 polymer ?
#
loop_
_entity_poly.entity_id
_entity_poly.type
_entity_poly.pdbx_seq_one_letter_code
_entity_poly.pdbx_strand_id
1 'polypeptide(L)'
;MKKVFLLIATTILNSSILILDSHAGGMMTNTNQNAAFIRNPARDGAIGIDGVYSNPAGVALMPEGWHMSLNWQLAWQRRIVDTQNPVFMRDANNGGSDSKHYRGIATAPFLPSVQLAYNWKKFSFQASGAVSGGGGKCTFDSGLGSFDAAIGRVWAGMLSPVANNLNNLFSAYGLHAKAPVSTGYSSNGFMEGKQYYFGGTIGAAYKIVDKENIKVSGYAGVRFLYGMAGYKAEITDIKVHTTDGAQPLATYINNISNSIYQAGVEAAMTGKTEALQAVTKAGEDLSQQSGQLAKYYNGVYLQSDQNGFGVCPIIGLDVKYQWVNFAFKYEFRTKMNMTNSSTVKEAGLFSAVNQFVDGTSVREDTPALLTLGLELEPLKGLRFDVGYHHFYDRQAKKTYFDANGNRHDDKNQMLSKGTDEWLAGVEYDFGKDKRWTVSGGIQTTNYGNTDEYMSDLSFVTNSWSFGTGVKYKINDKMAVNVGYFQTNYRDYNQAADYRDAAGSNNKFTRRNRVFAAGLDIDF
;
A
#
# COMPACT_ATOMS: atom_id res chain seq x y z
N MET A 1 -30.08 -31.55 20.30
CA MET A 1 -30.33 -30.13 20.00
C MET A 1 -29.48 -29.16 20.84
N LYS A 2 -29.20 -29.37 22.12
CA LYS A 2 -28.35 -28.47 22.95
C LYS A 2 -26.92 -28.23 22.45
N LYS A 3 -26.30 -29.14 21.70
CA LYS A 3 -24.91 -29.00 21.21
C LYS A 3 -24.76 -28.22 19.87
N VAL A 4 -25.82 -28.06 19.10
CA VAL A 4 -25.77 -27.37 17.80
C VAL A 4 -25.85 -25.85 17.96
N PHE A 5 -26.63 -25.35 18.90
CA PHE A 5 -26.74 -23.90 19.19
C PHE A 5 -25.48 -23.32 19.86
N LEU A 6 -24.83 -24.09 20.70
CA LEU A 6 -23.60 -23.63 21.38
C LEU A 6 -22.38 -23.64 20.46
N LEU A 7 -22.37 -24.49 19.41
CA LEU A 7 -21.25 -24.58 18.47
C LEU A 7 -21.24 -23.42 17.46
N ILE A 8 -22.40 -22.86 17.13
CA ILE A 8 -22.53 -21.73 16.19
C ILE A 8 -22.10 -20.42 16.85
N ALA A 9 -22.41 -20.22 18.12
CA ALA A 9 -22.03 -19.00 18.85
C ALA A 9 -20.51 -18.90 19.13
N THR A 10 -19.83 -20.02 19.35
CA THR A 10 -18.38 -20.03 19.67
C THR A 10 -17.48 -19.99 18.45
N THR A 11 -17.93 -20.44 17.28
CA THR A 11 -17.11 -20.43 16.05
C THR A 11 -17.12 -19.06 15.35
N ILE A 12 -18.15 -18.22 15.61
CA ILE A 12 -18.31 -16.91 14.97
C ILE A 12 -17.58 -15.80 15.74
N LEU A 13 -17.39 -15.94 17.05
CA LEU A 13 -16.66 -14.94 17.85
C LEU A 13 -15.16 -14.83 17.50
N ASN A 14 -14.57 -15.85 16.86
CA ASN A 14 -13.14 -15.88 16.54
C ASN A 14 -12.80 -15.59 15.07
N SER A 15 -13.77 -15.30 14.18
CA SER A 15 -13.51 -15.19 12.73
C SER A 15 -13.78 -13.81 12.12
N SER A 16 -14.01 -12.78 12.92
CA SER A 16 -14.47 -11.47 12.42
C SER A 16 -13.39 -10.41 12.36
N ILE A 17 -12.12 -10.78 12.20
CA ILE A 17 -11.04 -9.78 12.19
C ILE A 17 -10.69 -9.47 10.76
N LEU A 18 -11.10 -8.29 10.29
CA LEU A 18 -10.50 -7.63 9.14
C LEU A 18 -9.11 -7.17 9.56
N ILE A 19 -8.09 -7.88 9.11
CA ILE A 19 -6.72 -7.41 9.21
C ILE A 19 -6.55 -6.33 8.15
N LEU A 20 -6.73 -5.08 8.54
CA LEU A 20 -6.47 -3.92 7.69
C LEU A 20 -4.97 -3.61 7.69
N ASP A 21 -4.19 -4.47 7.05
CA ASP A 21 -2.78 -4.20 6.82
C ASP A 21 -2.61 -3.28 5.61
N SER A 22 -2.49 -1.99 5.84
CA SER A 22 -2.53 -0.96 4.79
C SER A 22 -1.17 -0.54 4.23
N HIS A 23 -0.18 -1.44 4.14
CA HIS A 23 1.16 -1.02 3.71
C HIS A 23 1.75 -1.93 2.65
N ALA A 24 2.00 -1.37 1.46
CA ALA A 24 2.61 -2.08 0.35
C ALA A 24 4.13 -2.27 0.57
N GLY A 25 4.63 -3.47 0.38
CA GLY A 25 6.03 -3.69 0.06
C GLY A 25 6.44 -2.83 -1.16
N GLY A 26 7.73 -2.51 -1.29
CA GLY A 26 8.20 -1.68 -2.41
C GLY A 26 7.96 -0.18 -2.24
N MET A 27 7.83 0.29 -1.01
CA MET A 27 7.62 1.70 -0.68
C MET A 27 8.73 2.62 -1.18
N MET A 28 9.95 2.10 -1.29
CA MET A 28 11.14 2.84 -1.73
C MET A 28 11.49 2.61 -3.20
N THR A 29 10.81 1.72 -3.91
CA THR A 29 11.07 1.48 -5.33
C THR A 29 10.47 2.60 -6.20
N ASN A 30 11.15 2.96 -7.29
CA ASN A 30 10.73 4.02 -8.23
C ASN A 30 10.55 5.42 -7.57
N THR A 31 11.27 5.72 -6.50
CA THR A 31 11.11 6.95 -5.73
C THR A 31 12.17 8.01 -6.05
N ASN A 32 13.05 7.77 -6.99
CA ASN A 32 13.99 8.78 -7.46
C ASN A 32 13.22 9.91 -8.16
N GLN A 33 13.32 11.09 -7.60
CA GLN A 33 12.52 12.27 -7.98
C GLN A 33 13.27 13.22 -8.92
N ASN A 34 14.33 12.76 -9.61
CA ASN A 34 15.05 13.54 -10.59
C ASN A 34 14.56 13.22 -12.02
N ALA A 35 14.40 14.25 -12.86
CA ALA A 35 14.00 14.07 -14.24
C ALA A 35 15.04 13.30 -15.08
N ALA A 36 16.33 13.32 -14.67
CA ALA A 36 17.37 12.52 -15.31
C ALA A 36 17.12 11.01 -15.10
N PHE A 37 16.70 10.58 -13.90
CA PHE A 37 16.28 9.20 -13.66
C PHE A 37 15.06 8.82 -14.51
N ILE A 38 14.08 9.70 -14.61
CA ILE A 38 12.86 9.43 -15.37
C ILE A 38 13.15 9.21 -16.86
N ARG A 39 14.15 9.90 -17.43
CA ARG A 39 14.56 9.67 -18.81
C ARG A 39 15.56 8.52 -18.99
N ASN A 40 16.33 8.16 -17.95
CA ASN A 40 17.24 7.02 -17.92
C ASN A 40 17.34 6.49 -16.48
N PRO A 41 16.69 5.35 -16.13
CA PRO A 41 16.68 4.85 -14.77
C PRO A 41 18.05 4.35 -14.26
N ALA A 42 18.97 3.97 -15.14
CA ALA A 42 20.28 3.47 -14.76
C ALA A 42 21.28 4.62 -14.51
N ARG A 43 21.03 5.43 -13.46
CA ARG A 43 21.84 6.62 -13.13
C ARG A 43 22.84 6.39 -12.01
N ASP A 44 22.98 5.18 -11.52
CA ASP A 44 23.75 4.90 -10.30
C ASP A 44 25.27 5.04 -10.51
N GLY A 45 25.76 4.83 -11.75
CA GLY A 45 27.15 5.07 -12.13
C GLY A 45 27.42 6.47 -12.67
N ALA A 46 26.39 7.26 -12.94
CA ALA A 46 26.55 8.56 -13.60
C ALA A 46 27.09 9.64 -12.65
N ILE A 47 27.91 10.54 -13.21
CA ILE A 47 28.42 11.73 -12.55
C ILE A 47 27.60 12.93 -12.99
N GLY A 48 26.80 13.48 -12.09
CA GLY A 48 25.94 14.63 -12.34
C GLY A 48 25.30 15.13 -11.05
N ILE A 49 24.54 16.23 -11.12
CA ILE A 49 23.87 16.79 -9.93
C ILE A 49 22.78 15.84 -9.37
N ASP A 50 22.16 15.02 -10.22
CA ASP A 50 21.25 13.95 -9.82
C ASP A 50 21.94 12.89 -8.95
N GLY A 51 23.27 12.79 -9.04
CA GLY A 51 24.12 11.96 -8.18
C GLY A 51 23.99 12.26 -6.69
N VAL A 52 23.58 13.46 -6.28
CA VAL A 52 23.29 13.76 -4.86
C VAL A 52 22.31 12.74 -4.26
N TYR A 53 21.46 12.12 -5.08
CA TYR A 53 20.60 11.02 -4.67
C TYR A 53 21.18 9.65 -5.06
N SER A 54 21.58 9.45 -6.32
CA SER A 54 21.95 8.13 -6.87
C SER A 54 23.42 7.75 -6.58
N ASN A 55 24.36 8.65 -6.82
CA ASN A 55 25.83 8.46 -6.68
C ASN A 55 26.48 9.64 -5.95
N PRO A 56 26.25 9.84 -4.64
CA PRO A 56 26.72 11.04 -3.94
C PRO A 56 28.25 11.16 -3.84
N ALA A 57 28.98 10.05 -3.90
CA ALA A 57 30.42 10.09 -3.97
C ALA A 57 30.92 10.67 -5.31
N GLY A 58 30.27 10.31 -6.43
CA GLY A 58 30.60 10.78 -7.78
C GLY A 58 30.40 12.29 -7.97
N VAL A 59 29.49 12.91 -7.22
CA VAL A 59 29.26 14.38 -7.29
C VAL A 59 30.52 15.19 -6.99
N ALA A 60 31.42 14.67 -6.15
CA ALA A 60 32.71 15.32 -5.90
C ALA A 60 33.59 15.44 -7.16
N LEU A 61 33.36 14.65 -8.19
CA LEU A 61 34.10 14.68 -9.45
C LEU A 61 33.55 15.67 -10.45
N MET A 62 32.42 16.34 -10.17
CA MET A 62 31.90 17.47 -10.94
C MET A 62 32.85 18.69 -10.82
N PRO A 63 32.75 19.69 -11.69
CA PRO A 63 33.51 20.94 -11.60
C PRO A 63 33.40 21.62 -10.23
N GLU A 64 34.32 22.53 -9.93
CA GLU A 64 34.22 23.39 -8.75
C GLU A 64 33.10 24.41 -8.91
N GLY A 65 32.44 24.77 -7.81
CA GLY A 65 31.34 25.74 -7.78
C GLY A 65 30.06 25.17 -7.20
N TRP A 66 28.98 25.93 -7.35
CA TRP A 66 27.64 25.52 -6.97
C TRP A 66 26.93 24.82 -8.11
N HIS A 67 26.22 23.74 -7.78
CA HIS A 67 25.38 22.98 -8.67
C HIS A 67 24.00 22.80 -8.02
N MET A 68 22.93 22.97 -8.81
CA MET A 68 21.56 22.83 -8.34
C MET A 68 20.72 22.10 -9.39
N SER A 69 19.81 21.26 -8.94
CA SER A 69 18.76 20.68 -9.77
C SER A 69 17.41 20.85 -9.12
N LEU A 70 16.45 21.41 -9.85
CA LEU A 70 15.07 21.57 -9.46
C LEU A 70 14.20 20.66 -10.33
N ASN A 71 13.39 19.80 -9.75
CA ASN A 71 12.60 18.84 -10.50
C ASN A 71 11.15 18.83 -10.05
N TRP A 72 10.30 18.47 -10.98
CA TRP A 72 8.89 18.23 -10.77
C TRP A 72 8.48 16.95 -11.49
N GLN A 73 7.60 16.17 -10.85
CA GLN A 73 7.01 14.98 -11.42
C GLN A 73 5.49 15.00 -11.28
N LEU A 74 4.84 14.39 -12.24
CA LEU A 74 3.42 14.10 -12.29
C LEU A 74 3.24 12.60 -12.46
N ALA A 75 2.60 11.95 -11.51
CA ALA A 75 2.42 10.50 -11.48
C ALA A 75 0.94 10.09 -11.50
N TRP A 76 0.63 9.05 -12.28
CA TRP A 76 -0.68 8.40 -12.31
C TRP A 76 -0.52 6.91 -12.07
N GLN A 77 -1.36 6.39 -11.22
CA GLN A 77 -1.37 4.98 -10.91
C GLN A 77 -2.79 4.42 -10.91
N ARG A 78 -2.95 3.22 -11.43
CA ARG A 78 -4.16 2.42 -11.33
C ARG A 78 -3.83 1.13 -10.59
N ARG A 79 -4.65 0.78 -9.61
CA ARG A 79 -4.63 -0.47 -8.86
C ARG A 79 -5.94 -1.21 -9.08
N ILE A 80 -5.88 -2.52 -9.29
CA ILE A 80 -7.05 -3.38 -9.46
C ILE A 80 -6.87 -4.58 -8.55
N VAL A 81 -7.95 -4.93 -7.87
CA VAL A 81 -8.08 -6.17 -7.10
C VAL A 81 -9.34 -6.88 -7.58
N ASP A 82 -9.14 -8.07 -8.16
CA ASP A 82 -10.24 -8.99 -8.45
C ASP A 82 -10.30 -9.97 -7.30
N THR A 83 -11.39 -9.93 -6.53
CA THR A 83 -11.57 -10.76 -5.32
C THR A 83 -12.63 -11.80 -5.57
N GLN A 84 -12.33 -13.07 -5.29
CA GLN A 84 -13.26 -14.17 -5.28
C GLN A 84 -13.59 -14.59 -3.85
N ASN A 85 -14.89 -14.61 -3.51
CA ASN A 85 -15.39 -15.09 -2.23
C ASN A 85 -16.83 -15.63 -2.41
N PRO A 86 -17.14 -16.84 -1.92
CA PRO A 86 -18.48 -17.43 -2.06
C PRO A 86 -19.62 -16.57 -1.48
N VAL A 87 -19.36 -15.75 -0.46
CA VAL A 87 -20.39 -14.89 0.14
C VAL A 87 -20.90 -13.82 -0.82
N PHE A 88 -20.11 -13.44 -1.84
CA PHE A 88 -20.50 -12.43 -2.84
C PHE A 88 -21.66 -12.88 -3.73
N MET A 89 -21.91 -14.19 -3.85
CA MET A 89 -23.08 -14.73 -4.56
C MET A 89 -24.41 -14.28 -3.95
N ARG A 90 -24.39 -13.84 -2.69
CA ARG A 90 -25.56 -13.39 -1.95
C ARG A 90 -25.61 -11.86 -1.78
N ASP A 91 -24.64 -11.16 -2.32
CA ASP A 91 -24.73 -9.71 -2.46
C ASP A 91 -25.70 -9.39 -3.61
N ALA A 92 -26.79 -8.70 -3.28
CA ALA A 92 -27.83 -8.35 -4.25
C ALA A 92 -27.33 -7.45 -5.39
N ASN A 93 -26.23 -6.73 -5.16
CA ASN A 93 -25.60 -5.86 -6.17
C ASN A 93 -24.62 -6.61 -7.09
N ASN A 94 -24.35 -7.91 -6.84
CA ASN A 94 -23.32 -8.67 -7.55
C ASN A 94 -23.86 -9.70 -8.57
N GLY A 95 -25.16 -9.70 -8.84
CA GLY A 95 -25.76 -10.55 -9.87
C GLY A 95 -25.56 -12.06 -9.69
N GLY A 96 -25.29 -12.52 -8.45
CA GLY A 96 -25.04 -13.93 -8.12
C GLY A 96 -23.62 -14.42 -8.43
N SER A 97 -22.69 -13.55 -8.81
CA SER A 97 -21.28 -13.88 -8.99
C SER A 97 -20.56 -14.05 -7.63
N ASP A 98 -19.60 -14.96 -7.57
CA ASP A 98 -18.66 -15.09 -6.44
C ASP A 98 -17.45 -14.15 -6.54
N SER A 99 -17.36 -13.37 -7.61
CA SER A 99 -16.22 -12.50 -7.90
C SER A 99 -16.64 -11.04 -8.00
N LYS A 100 -15.80 -10.14 -7.50
CA LYS A 100 -15.94 -8.68 -7.59
C LYS A 100 -14.67 -8.01 -8.04
N HIS A 101 -14.82 -6.89 -8.75
CA HIS A 101 -13.73 -6.07 -9.30
C HIS A 101 -13.65 -4.73 -8.57
N TYR A 102 -12.50 -4.45 -7.95
CA TYR A 102 -12.25 -3.20 -7.24
C TYR A 102 -11.17 -2.40 -7.94
N ARG A 103 -11.45 -1.13 -8.24
CA ARG A 103 -10.54 -0.25 -8.95
C ARG A 103 -10.14 0.95 -8.10
N GLY A 104 -8.84 1.04 -7.79
CA GLY A 104 -8.22 2.19 -7.14
C GLY A 104 -7.49 3.09 -8.13
N ILE A 105 -7.64 4.39 -7.96
CA ILE A 105 -6.93 5.41 -8.74
C ILE A 105 -6.09 6.25 -7.78
N ALA A 106 -4.82 6.43 -8.15
CA ALA A 106 -3.92 7.34 -7.44
C ALA A 106 -3.33 8.35 -8.42
N THR A 107 -3.34 9.61 -8.02
CA THR A 107 -2.69 10.70 -8.76
C THR A 107 -1.85 11.53 -7.82
N ALA A 108 -0.64 11.88 -8.25
CA ALA A 108 0.22 12.82 -7.56
C ALA A 108 0.65 13.88 -8.58
N PRO A 109 -0.11 15.01 -8.68
CA PRO A 109 0.10 16.00 -9.73
C PRO A 109 1.35 16.83 -9.51
N PHE A 110 1.87 16.88 -8.29
CA PHE A 110 3.03 17.69 -7.95
C PHE A 110 3.93 16.96 -6.94
N LEU A 111 5.05 16.44 -7.44
CA LEU A 111 6.09 15.81 -6.65
C LEU A 111 7.40 16.60 -6.90
N PRO A 112 7.73 17.58 -6.06
CA PRO A 112 8.94 18.38 -6.21
C PRO A 112 10.15 17.67 -5.65
N SER A 113 11.33 17.95 -6.22
CA SER A 113 12.62 17.66 -5.58
C SER A 113 13.66 18.74 -5.87
N VAL A 114 14.61 18.85 -4.96
CA VAL A 114 15.76 19.73 -5.08
C VAL A 114 17.03 18.97 -4.72
N GLN A 115 18.08 19.15 -5.53
CA GLN A 115 19.43 18.69 -5.24
C GLN A 115 20.38 19.88 -5.31
N LEU A 116 21.29 19.95 -4.34
CA LEU A 116 22.29 21.00 -4.20
C LEU A 116 23.66 20.37 -3.95
N ALA A 117 24.71 20.89 -4.57
CA ALA A 117 26.07 20.55 -4.27
C ALA A 117 26.97 21.79 -4.36
N TYR A 118 27.93 21.87 -3.47
CA TYR A 118 29.03 22.85 -3.49
C TYR A 118 30.35 22.12 -3.53
N ASN A 119 31.03 22.18 -4.67
CA ASN A 119 32.33 21.55 -4.86
C ASN A 119 33.45 22.57 -4.65
N TRP A 120 34.31 22.27 -3.68
CA TRP A 120 35.46 23.11 -3.32
C TRP A 120 36.69 22.27 -3.10
N LYS A 121 37.67 22.42 -3.97
CA LYS A 121 38.92 21.62 -3.93
C LYS A 121 38.61 20.11 -3.94
N LYS A 122 38.93 19.45 -2.82
CA LYS A 122 38.70 18.00 -2.64
C LYS A 122 37.33 17.66 -2.04
N PHE A 123 36.57 18.65 -1.59
CA PHE A 123 35.30 18.44 -0.91
C PHE A 123 34.08 18.72 -1.82
N SER A 124 33.03 17.99 -1.61
CA SER A 124 31.70 18.26 -2.11
C SER A 124 30.70 18.24 -0.96
N PHE A 125 30.07 19.36 -0.65
CA PHE A 125 29.00 19.47 0.33
C PHE A 125 27.67 19.36 -0.39
N GLN A 126 26.80 18.47 0.08
CA GLN A 126 25.60 18.09 -0.65
C GLN A 126 24.36 18.17 0.23
N ALA A 127 23.24 18.60 -0.38
CA ALA A 127 21.93 18.57 0.25
C ALA A 127 20.87 18.21 -0.78
N SER A 128 19.81 17.51 -0.36
CA SER A 128 18.64 17.25 -1.17
C SER A 128 17.36 17.20 -0.35
N GLY A 129 16.24 17.50 -1.02
CA GLY A 129 14.90 17.33 -0.47
C GLY A 129 13.97 16.72 -1.51
N ALA A 130 13.26 15.68 -1.14
CA ALA A 130 12.32 14.98 -2.04
C ALA A 130 11.29 14.15 -1.27
N VAL A 131 10.28 13.66 -1.97
CA VAL A 131 9.46 12.55 -1.50
C VAL A 131 10.24 11.26 -1.74
N SER A 132 10.87 10.74 -0.69
CA SER A 132 11.78 9.59 -0.76
C SER A 132 11.07 8.24 -0.76
N GLY A 133 9.74 8.21 -0.62
CA GLY A 133 8.97 6.97 -0.62
C GLY A 133 7.47 7.22 -0.50
N GLY A 134 6.71 6.14 -0.63
CA GLY A 134 5.26 6.15 -0.48
C GLY A 134 4.50 5.87 -1.77
N GLY A 135 3.18 5.65 -1.64
CA GLY A 135 2.29 5.29 -2.75
C GLY A 135 1.39 6.42 -3.26
N GLY A 136 1.55 7.65 -2.72
CA GLY A 136 0.61 8.73 -3.00
C GLY A 136 -0.75 8.52 -2.32
N LYS A 137 -1.77 9.18 -2.82
CA LYS A 137 -3.17 9.02 -2.41
C LYS A 137 -3.88 8.12 -3.41
N CYS A 138 -4.48 7.02 -2.92
CA CYS A 138 -5.24 6.07 -3.73
C CYS A 138 -6.66 5.95 -3.17
N THR A 139 -7.67 6.03 -4.04
CA THR A 139 -9.08 5.95 -3.66
C THR A 139 -9.74 4.79 -4.40
N PHE A 140 -10.46 3.94 -3.65
CA PHE A 140 -11.34 2.90 -4.12
C PHE A 140 -12.78 3.28 -3.76
N ASP A 141 -13.52 3.79 -4.74
CA ASP A 141 -14.87 4.33 -4.53
C ASP A 141 -15.93 3.25 -4.22
N SER A 142 -15.63 2.00 -4.51
CA SER A 142 -16.47 0.83 -4.21
C SER A 142 -15.96 -0.01 -3.03
N GLY A 143 -15.05 0.53 -2.22
CA GLY A 143 -14.42 -0.22 -1.13
C GLY A 143 -13.47 -1.29 -1.61
N LEU A 144 -13.36 -2.38 -0.85
CA LEU A 144 -12.43 -3.49 -1.08
C LEU A 144 -13.12 -4.83 -0.85
N GLY A 145 -12.53 -5.90 -1.41
CA GLY A 145 -13.04 -7.27 -1.27
C GLY A 145 -13.11 -7.74 0.18
N SER A 146 -12.14 -7.36 1.00
CA SER A 146 -12.14 -7.65 2.43
C SER A 146 -13.33 -7.02 3.17
N PHE A 147 -13.79 -5.82 2.77
CA PHE A 147 -14.94 -5.13 3.38
C PHE A 147 -16.24 -5.87 3.06
N ASP A 148 -16.46 -6.14 1.79
CA ASP A 148 -17.66 -6.86 1.34
C ASP A 148 -17.71 -8.28 1.89
N ALA A 149 -16.58 -8.98 1.94
CA ALA A 149 -16.48 -10.31 2.53
C ALA A 149 -16.81 -10.31 4.02
N ALA A 150 -16.45 -9.24 4.75
CA ALA A 150 -16.78 -9.13 6.16
C ALA A 150 -18.29 -9.00 6.39
N ILE A 151 -18.97 -8.13 5.64
CA ILE A 151 -20.43 -8.00 5.70
C ILE A 151 -21.10 -9.32 5.27
N GLY A 152 -20.64 -9.93 4.18
CA GLY A 152 -21.15 -11.22 3.73
C GLY A 152 -21.02 -12.33 4.76
N ARG A 153 -19.94 -12.37 5.53
CA ARG A 153 -19.77 -13.34 6.63
C ARG A 153 -20.71 -13.07 7.80
N VAL A 154 -20.91 -11.79 8.18
CA VAL A 154 -21.91 -11.42 9.19
C VAL A 154 -23.29 -11.88 8.73
N TRP A 155 -23.64 -11.63 7.45
CA TRP A 155 -24.88 -12.11 6.89
C TRP A 155 -24.99 -13.64 6.93
N ALA A 156 -24.00 -14.37 6.44
CA ALA A 156 -24.02 -15.83 6.35
C ALA A 156 -24.06 -16.52 7.73
N GLY A 157 -23.31 -15.98 8.70
CA GLY A 157 -23.16 -16.57 10.03
C GLY A 157 -24.24 -16.19 11.03
N MET A 158 -24.80 -14.98 10.91
CA MET A 158 -25.73 -14.45 11.92
C MET A 158 -27.13 -14.16 11.35
N LEU A 159 -27.22 -13.50 10.20
CA LEU A 159 -28.51 -12.99 9.71
C LEU A 159 -29.29 -14.04 8.90
N SER A 160 -28.62 -14.80 8.05
CA SER A 160 -29.25 -15.79 7.19
C SER A 160 -29.88 -16.96 7.98
N PRO A 161 -29.23 -17.56 9.02
CA PRO A 161 -29.79 -18.70 9.70
C PRO A 161 -30.89 -18.36 10.72
N VAL A 162 -30.94 -17.11 11.22
CA VAL A 162 -31.80 -16.74 12.36
C VAL A 162 -33.29 -16.93 12.06
N ALA A 163 -33.76 -16.41 10.91
CA ALA A 163 -35.17 -16.52 10.53
C ALA A 163 -35.58 -17.96 10.24
N ASN A 164 -34.74 -18.74 9.59
CA ASN A 164 -35.01 -20.17 9.33
C ASN A 164 -35.11 -20.98 10.63
N ASN A 165 -34.19 -20.74 11.56
CA ASN A 165 -34.21 -21.41 12.86
C ASN A 165 -35.44 -21.06 13.68
N LEU A 166 -35.87 -19.78 13.67
CA LEU A 166 -37.11 -19.34 14.33
C LEU A 166 -38.33 -19.94 13.67
N ASN A 167 -38.42 -19.94 12.34
CA ASN A 167 -39.54 -20.55 11.64
C ASN A 167 -39.67 -22.06 11.90
N ASN A 168 -38.55 -22.77 11.98
CA ASN A 168 -38.50 -24.17 12.37
C ASN A 168 -38.97 -24.35 13.83
N LEU A 169 -38.54 -23.48 14.75
CA LEU A 169 -38.98 -23.48 16.14
C LEU A 169 -40.49 -23.24 16.24
N PHE A 170 -41.02 -22.22 15.57
CA PHE A 170 -42.46 -21.89 15.56
C PHE A 170 -43.27 -23.04 15.01
N SER A 171 -42.84 -23.62 13.90
CA SER A 171 -43.51 -24.79 13.29
C SER A 171 -43.51 -26.02 14.21
N ALA A 172 -42.41 -26.29 14.91
CA ALA A 172 -42.30 -27.44 15.81
C ALA A 172 -43.28 -27.38 16.99
N TYR A 173 -43.65 -26.15 17.40
CA TYR A 173 -44.65 -25.93 18.43
C TYR A 173 -46.05 -25.58 17.90
N GLY A 174 -46.25 -25.68 16.58
CA GLY A 174 -47.53 -25.36 15.92
C GLY A 174 -47.94 -23.90 16.12
N LEU A 175 -46.97 -22.97 16.09
CA LEU A 175 -47.20 -21.53 16.12
C LEU A 175 -47.27 -20.97 14.70
N HIS A 176 -48.10 -19.94 14.46
CA HIS A 176 -48.37 -19.37 13.14
C HIS A 176 -47.49 -18.15 12.80
N ALA A 177 -46.79 -17.59 13.79
CA ALA A 177 -45.83 -16.50 13.59
C ALA A 177 -44.76 -16.90 12.56
N LYS A 178 -44.32 -15.92 11.77
CA LYS A 178 -43.27 -16.11 10.76
C LYS A 178 -42.21 -15.02 10.86
N ALA A 179 -40.96 -15.45 10.90
CA ALA A 179 -39.79 -14.55 10.79
C ALA A 179 -39.42 -14.34 9.31
N PRO A 180 -39.06 -13.10 8.89
CA PRO A 180 -38.72 -12.81 7.50
C PRO A 180 -37.39 -13.50 7.13
N VAL A 181 -37.42 -14.37 6.12
CA VAL A 181 -36.25 -15.12 5.66
C VAL A 181 -35.38 -14.23 4.80
N SER A 182 -34.09 -14.14 5.15
CA SER A 182 -33.11 -13.42 4.36
C SER A 182 -32.66 -14.21 3.13
N THR A 183 -32.66 -13.55 1.95
CA THR A 183 -32.18 -14.07 0.67
C THR A 183 -30.79 -13.56 0.29
N GLY A 184 -30.35 -12.45 0.90
CA GLY A 184 -29.08 -11.81 0.60
C GLY A 184 -28.83 -10.56 1.44
N TYR A 185 -27.80 -9.84 1.06
CA TYR A 185 -27.40 -8.56 1.69
C TYR A 185 -26.96 -7.56 0.62
N SER A 186 -26.76 -6.31 1.02
CA SER A 186 -26.02 -5.30 0.25
C SER A 186 -25.39 -4.28 1.19
N SER A 187 -24.32 -3.64 0.73
CA SER A 187 -23.67 -2.52 1.42
C SER A 187 -22.91 -1.66 0.41
N ASN A 188 -22.53 -0.44 0.82
CA ASN A 188 -21.67 0.45 0.09
C ASN A 188 -20.34 0.56 0.81
N GLY A 189 -19.24 0.32 0.11
CA GLY A 189 -17.87 0.44 0.62
C GLY A 189 -17.15 1.65 0.04
N PHE A 190 -16.22 2.22 0.82
CA PHE A 190 -15.28 3.25 0.38
C PHE A 190 -13.95 3.05 1.09
N MET A 191 -12.83 3.20 0.35
CA MET A 191 -11.49 3.19 0.93
C MET A 191 -10.60 4.24 0.28
N GLU A 192 -9.93 5.04 1.11
CA GLU A 192 -8.88 5.97 0.71
C GLU A 192 -7.65 5.71 1.57
N GLY A 193 -6.48 5.57 0.92
CA GLY A 193 -5.19 5.50 1.57
C GLY A 193 -4.23 6.50 0.97
N LYS A 194 -3.48 7.22 1.79
CA LYS A 194 -2.38 8.11 1.38
C LYS A 194 -1.13 7.76 2.18
N GLN A 195 0.04 7.84 1.54
CA GLN A 195 1.31 7.62 2.23
C GLN A 195 2.43 8.37 1.51
N TYR A 196 3.20 9.14 2.28
CA TYR A 196 4.34 9.91 1.81
C TYR A 196 5.47 9.85 2.82
N TYR A 197 6.71 9.72 2.33
CA TYR A 197 7.93 9.87 3.12
C TYR A 197 8.73 11.01 2.56
N PHE A 198 8.78 12.13 3.27
CA PHE A 198 9.58 13.29 2.91
C PHE A 198 10.98 13.09 3.44
N GLY A 199 11.97 13.16 2.56
CA GLY A 199 13.37 12.97 2.90
C GLY A 199 14.19 14.25 2.66
N GLY A 200 14.87 14.71 3.70
CA GLY A 200 15.93 15.72 3.60
C GLY A 200 17.29 15.07 3.83
N THR A 201 18.20 15.12 2.85
CA THR A 201 19.54 14.52 2.96
C THR A 201 20.59 15.61 3.02
N ILE A 202 21.58 15.46 3.91
CA ILE A 202 22.80 16.26 3.95
C ILE A 202 24.00 15.34 4.02
N GLY A 203 25.10 15.72 3.40
CA GLY A 203 26.32 14.93 3.45
C GLY A 203 27.50 15.62 2.78
N ALA A 204 28.64 14.94 2.81
CA ALA A 204 29.85 15.42 2.16
C ALA A 204 30.59 14.26 1.50
N ALA A 205 31.18 14.55 0.33
CA ALA A 205 32.13 13.66 -0.33
C ALA A 205 33.52 14.27 -0.33
N TYR A 206 34.52 13.39 -0.40
CA TYR A 206 35.93 13.76 -0.42
C TYR A 206 36.66 13.01 -1.52
N LYS A 207 37.43 13.74 -2.36
CA LYS A 207 38.33 13.16 -3.38
C LYS A 207 39.56 12.56 -2.69
N ILE A 208 39.58 11.25 -2.57
CA ILE A 208 40.69 10.50 -1.95
C ILE A 208 41.87 10.45 -2.91
N VAL A 209 41.59 10.12 -4.19
CA VAL A 209 42.57 10.12 -5.28
C VAL A 209 42.02 11.03 -6.38
N ASP A 210 42.86 11.92 -6.89
CA ASP A 210 42.51 12.82 -7.99
C ASP A 210 43.73 12.91 -8.95
N LYS A 211 43.84 11.88 -9.82
CA LYS A 211 44.85 11.77 -10.85
C LYS A 211 44.17 11.71 -12.22
N GLU A 212 44.93 12.02 -13.26
CA GLU A 212 44.40 12.08 -14.63
C GLU A 212 43.62 10.83 -15.04
N ASN A 213 44.17 9.63 -14.80
CA ASN A 213 43.59 8.37 -15.23
C ASN A 213 42.72 7.69 -14.18
N ILE A 214 42.79 8.10 -12.90
CA ILE A 214 42.03 7.49 -11.83
C ILE A 214 41.62 8.54 -10.80
N LYS A 215 40.31 8.57 -10.51
CA LYS A 215 39.76 9.39 -9.45
C LYS A 215 38.96 8.49 -8.50
N VAL A 216 39.12 8.71 -7.20
CA VAL A 216 38.40 7.97 -6.17
C VAL A 216 37.82 8.97 -5.18
N SER A 217 36.57 8.86 -4.87
CA SER A 217 35.89 9.66 -3.87
C SER A 217 35.04 8.81 -2.93
N GLY A 218 34.96 9.23 -1.67
CA GLY A 218 34.11 8.63 -0.65
C GLY A 218 33.07 9.62 -0.17
N TYR A 219 31.90 9.13 0.25
CA TYR A 219 30.79 9.93 0.74
C TYR A 219 30.31 9.43 2.10
N ALA A 220 29.93 10.37 2.97
CA ALA A 220 29.17 10.10 4.18
C ALA A 220 28.07 11.16 4.33
N GLY A 221 26.87 10.73 4.67
CA GLY A 221 25.73 11.60 4.83
C GLY A 221 24.63 10.99 5.69
N VAL A 222 23.59 11.76 5.89
CA VAL A 222 22.41 11.36 6.65
C VAL A 222 21.14 11.87 5.97
N ARG A 223 20.12 11.03 5.90
CA ARG A 223 18.77 11.40 5.47
C ARG A 223 17.85 11.42 6.69
N PHE A 224 17.16 12.53 6.87
CA PHE A 224 16.05 12.68 7.79
C PHE A 224 14.76 12.38 7.06
N LEU A 225 13.97 11.44 7.57
CA LEU A 225 12.71 11.02 6.98
C LEU A 225 11.56 11.43 7.88
N TYR A 226 10.56 12.08 7.31
CA TYR A 226 9.28 12.34 7.93
C TYR A 226 8.20 11.56 7.19
N GLY A 227 7.61 10.56 7.85
CA GLY A 227 6.54 9.74 7.30
C GLY A 227 5.17 10.32 7.64
N MET A 228 4.30 10.39 6.64
CA MET A 228 2.88 10.69 6.78
C MET A 228 2.07 9.59 6.10
N ALA A 229 1.06 9.07 6.80
CA ALA A 229 0.06 8.20 6.21
C ALA A 229 -1.34 8.63 6.67
N GLY A 230 -2.35 8.30 5.89
CA GLY A 230 -3.74 8.56 6.26
C GLY A 230 -4.63 7.51 5.61
N TYR A 231 -5.63 7.07 6.36
CA TYR A 231 -6.56 6.03 5.96
C TYR A 231 -7.97 6.47 6.28
N LYS A 232 -8.86 6.29 5.33
CA LYS A 232 -10.29 6.49 5.50
C LYS A 232 -11.01 5.28 4.94
N ALA A 233 -11.79 4.61 5.78
CA ALA A 233 -12.59 3.46 5.39
C ALA A 233 -14.03 3.63 5.87
N GLU A 234 -14.97 3.34 4.99
CA GLU A 234 -16.40 3.44 5.28
C GLU A 234 -17.12 2.20 4.73
N ILE A 235 -18.05 1.68 5.51
CA ILE A 235 -19.08 0.74 5.05
C ILE A 235 -20.42 1.30 5.49
N THR A 236 -21.28 1.59 4.54
CA THR A 236 -22.57 2.25 4.78
C THR A 236 -23.71 1.50 4.10
N ASP A 237 -24.93 1.90 4.39
CA ASP A 237 -26.15 1.39 3.76
C ASP A 237 -26.28 -0.15 3.80
N ILE A 238 -25.95 -0.73 4.99
CA ILE A 238 -26.02 -2.18 5.18
C ILE A 238 -27.49 -2.61 5.22
N LYS A 239 -27.90 -3.40 4.24
CA LYS A 239 -29.26 -3.90 4.07
C LYS A 239 -29.30 -5.43 4.04
N VAL A 240 -30.39 -5.98 4.55
CA VAL A 240 -30.75 -7.39 4.42
C VAL A 240 -31.89 -7.49 3.41
N HIS A 241 -31.72 -8.35 2.42
CA HIS A 241 -32.73 -8.61 1.41
C HIS A 241 -33.60 -9.80 1.83
N THR A 242 -34.91 -9.66 1.66
CA THR A 242 -35.93 -10.69 1.92
C THR A 242 -36.81 -10.81 0.69
N THR A 243 -37.79 -11.72 0.70
CA THR A 243 -38.83 -11.81 -0.34
C THR A 243 -39.66 -10.53 -0.46
N ASP A 244 -39.75 -9.76 0.62
CA ASP A 244 -40.55 -8.53 0.68
C ASP A 244 -39.73 -7.27 0.33
N GLY A 245 -38.46 -7.46 -0.04
CA GLY A 245 -37.58 -6.40 -0.48
C GLY A 245 -36.36 -6.18 0.45
N ALA A 246 -35.59 -5.12 0.14
CA ALA A 246 -34.42 -4.72 0.90
C ALA A 246 -34.81 -3.90 2.14
N GLN A 247 -34.27 -4.26 3.29
CA GLN A 247 -34.53 -3.58 4.57
C GLN A 247 -33.21 -3.14 5.21
N PRO A 248 -33.13 -1.94 5.82
CA PRO A 248 -32.00 -1.60 6.69
C PRO A 248 -31.79 -2.66 7.76
N LEU A 249 -30.54 -2.91 8.14
CA LEU A 249 -30.20 -3.96 9.11
C LEU A 249 -31.01 -3.84 10.42
N ALA A 250 -31.13 -2.61 10.96
CA ALA A 250 -31.93 -2.37 12.18
C ALA A 250 -33.40 -2.76 12.00
N THR A 251 -34.01 -2.41 10.86
CA THR A 251 -35.41 -2.77 10.54
C THR A 251 -35.59 -4.28 10.45
N TYR A 252 -34.64 -4.99 9.81
CA TYR A 252 -34.68 -6.46 9.71
C TYR A 252 -34.64 -7.11 11.12
N ILE A 253 -33.75 -6.68 11.99
CA ILE A 253 -33.64 -7.20 13.35
C ILE A 253 -34.92 -6.92 14.16
N ASN A 254 -35.50 -5.72 14.02
CA ASN A 254 -36.78 -5.39 14.67
C ASN A 254 -37.91 -6.30 14.18
N ASN A 255 -37.96 -6.62 12.88
CA ASN A 255 -38.98 -7.53 12.33
C ASN A 255 -38.80 -8.96 12.86
N ILE A 256 -37.56 -9.45 13.01
CA ILE A 256 -37.28 -10.72 13.69
C ILE A 256 -37.76 -10.69 15.14
N SER A 257 -37.46 -9.63 15.88
CA SER A 257 -37.91 -9.45 17.29
C SER A 257 -39.43 -9.45 17.40
N ASN A 258 -40.13 -8.75 16.50
CA ASN A 258 -41.59 -8.73 16.45
C ASN A 258 -42.18 -10.14 16.18
N SER A 259 -41.53 -10.92 15.32
CA SER A 259 -41.97 -12.30 15.04
C SER A 259 -41.86 -13.20 16.28
N ILE A 260 -40.79 -13.04 17.08
CA ILE A 260 -40.59 -13.72 18.36
C ILE A 260 -41.68 -13.29 19.35
N TYR A 261 -41.95 -11.98 19.46
CA TYR A 261 -42.99 -11.44 20.33
C TYR A 261 -44.38 -12.02 19.98
N GLN A 262 -44.75 -12.03 18.71
CA GLN A 262 -46.03 -12.60 18.26
C GLN A 262 -46.14 -14.10 18.56
N ALA A 263 -45.06 -14.86 18.35
CA ALA A 263 -45.00 -16.28 18.71
C ALA A 263 -45.17 -16.49 20.22
N GLY A 264 -44.56 -15.61 21.06
CA GLY A 264 -44.71 -15.66 22.50
C GLY A 264 -46.15 -15.37 22.98
N VAL A 265 -46.80 -14.36 22.39
CA VAL A 265 -48.21 -14.03 22.66
C VAL A 265 -49.11 -15.20 22.28
N GLU A 266 -48.91 -15.79 21.10
CA GLU A 266 -49.69 -16.95 20.64
C GLU A 266 -49.51 -18.16 21.55
N ALA A 267 -48.27 -18.49 21.98
CA ALA A 267 -47.97 -19.57 22.89
C ALA A 267 -48.64 -19.37 24.25
N ALA A 268 -48.63 -18.14 24.78
CA ALA A 268 -49.27 -17.78 26.05
C ALA A 268 -50.82 -17.93 25.94
N MET A 269 -51.43 -17.39 24.89
CA MET A 269 -52.87 -17.44 24.67
C MET A 269 -53.38 -18.89 24.46
N THR A 270 -52.55 -19.73 23.88
CA THR A 270 -52.90 -21.15 23.59
C THR A 270 -52.49 -22.10 24.69
N GLY A 271 -51.95 -21.63 25.82
CA GLY A 271 -51.50 -22.42 26.95
C GLY A 271 -50.30 -23.33 26.68
N LYS A 272 -49.54 -23.10 25.62
CA LYS A 272 -48.38 -23.89 25.23
C LYS A 272 -47.13 -23.47 26.02
N THR A 273 -47.02 -23.93 27.29
CA THR A 273 -45.96 -23.50 28.21
C THR A 273 -44.55 -23.80 27.69
N GLU A 274 -44.33 -24.99 27.09
CA GLU A 274 -43.01 -25.34 26.53
C GLU A 274 -42.63 -24.45 25.35
N ALA A 275 -43.59 -24.11 24.48
CA ALA A 275 -43.42 -23.19 23.40
C ALA A 275 -43.06 -21.80 23.89
N LEU A 276 -43.75 -21.30 24.90
CA LEU A 276 -43.47 -20.00 25.52
C LEU A 276 -42.03 -19.93 26.07
N GLN A 277 -41.60 -20.98 26.81
CA GLN A 277 -40.23 -21.05 27.32
C GLN A 277 -39.18 -21.04 26.16
N ALA A 278 -39.44 -21.83 25.08
CA ALA A 278 -38.55 -21.92 23.97
C ALA A 278 -38.44 -20.56 23.18
N VAL A 279 -39.58 -19.89 23.01
CA VAL A 279 -39.67 -18.58 22.32
C VAL A 279 -39.03 -17.50 23.19
N THR A 280 -39.23 -17.50 24.52
CA THR A 280 -38.55 -16.55 25.43
C THR A 280 -37.05 -16.69 25.34
N LYS A 281 -36.55 -17.93 25.37
CA LYS A 281 -35.11 -18.17 25.20
C LYS A 281 -34.57 -17.70 23.84
N ALA A 282 -35.31 -17.91 22.77
CA ALA A 282 -34.94 -17.40 21.45
C ALA A 282 -34.87 -15.85 21.43
N GLY A 283 -35.75 -15.18 22.17
CA GLY A 283 -35.73 -13.74 22.37
C GLY A 283 -34.48 -13.24 23.13
N GLU A 284 -34.10 -13.93 24.20
CA GLU A 284 -32.87 -13.66 24.95
C GLU A 284 -31.63 -13.83 24.07
N ASP A 285 -31.56 -14.95 23.31
CA ASP A 285 -30.45 -15.23 22.41
C ASP A 285 -30.34 -14.16 21.29
N LEU A 286 -31.48 -13.73 20.73
CA LEU A 286 -31.53 -12.64 19.74
C LEU A 286 -31.12 -11.31 20.36
N SER A 287 -31.55 -10.99 21.57
CA SER A 287 -31.18 -9.75 22.27
C SER A 287 -29.67 -9.66 22.46
N GLN A 288 -29.02 -10.76 22.80
CA GLN A 288 -27.58 -10.85 22.94
C GLN A 288 -26.85 -10.64 21.59
N GLN A 289 -27.36 -11.25 20.51
CA GLN A 289 -26.80 -11.08 19.15
C GLN A 289 -27.09 -9.69 18.60
N SER A 290 -28.28 -9.14 18.81
CA SER A 290 -28.65 -7.80 18.32
C SER A 290 -27.80 -6.70 18.93
N GLY A 291 -27.37 -6.85 20.20
CA GLY A 291 -26.41 -5.94 20.83
C GLY A 291 -25.07 -5.88 20.13
N GLN A 292 -24.61 -6.99 19.54
CA GLN A 292 -23.40 -7.02 18.71
C GLN A 292 -23.65 -6.40 17.33
N LEU A 293 -24.82 -6.66 16.72
CA LEU A 293 -25.19 -6.16 15.41
C LEU A 293 -25.55 -4.66 15.42
N ALA A 294 -25.96 -4.12 16.56
CA ALA A 294 -26.28 -2.71 16.70
C ALA A 294 -25.11 -1.77 16.34
N LYS A 295 -23.87 -2.27 16.49
CA LYS A 295 -22.65 -1.54 16.06
C LYS A 295 -22.59 -1.28 14.56
N TYR A 296 -23.37 -1.99 13.75
CA TYR A 296 -23.38 -1.89 12.28
C TYR A 296 -24.61 -1.15 11.74
N TYR A 297 -25.59 -0.78 12.58
CA TYR A 297 -26.84 -0.15 12.12
C TYR A 297 -26.59 1.17 11.37
N ASN A 298 -25.61 1.93 11.81
CA ASN A 298 -25.25 3.21 11.22
C ASN A 298 -24.05 3.13 10.27
N GLY A 299 -23.65 1.88 9.91
CA GLY A 299 -22.43 1.64 9.15
C GLY A 299 -21.18 1.67 10.02
N VAL A 300 -20.03 1.59 9.37
CA VAL A 300 -18.70 1.56 10.01
C VAL A 300 -17.85 2.66 9.41
N TYR A 301 -17.14 3.38 10.25
CA TYR A 301 -16.29 4.49 9.85
C TYR A 301 -14.95 4.43 10.59
N LEU A 302 -13.86 4.52 9.83
CA LEU A 302 -12.49 4.69 10.32
C LEU A 302 -11.83 5.84 9.59
N GLN A 303 -11.24 6.77 10.33
CA GLN A 303 -10.25 7.70 9.83
C GLN A 303 -9.05 7.67 10.75
N SER A 304 -7.85 7.48 10.18
CA SER A 304 -6.59 7.51 10.92
C SER A 304 -5.56 8.29 10.13
N ASP A 305 -4.93 9.26 10.76
CA ASP A 305 -3.71 9.90 10.28
C ASP A 305 -2.54 9.38 11.11
N GLN A 306 -1.43 9.10 10.44
CA GLN A 306 -0.22 8.59 11.07
C GLN A 306 0.96 9.48 10.71
N ASN A 307 1.85 9.70 11.66
CA ASN A 307 3.10 10.38 11.40
C ASN A 307 4.26 9.74 12.16
N GLY A 308 5.46 9.87 11.62
CA GLY A 308 6.66 9.33 12.21
C GLY A 308 7.91 10.00 11.68
N PHE A 309 9.01 9.85 12.41
CA PHE A 309 10.30 10.39 12.07
C PHE A 309 11.37 9.31 12.14
N GLY A 310 12.32 9.35 11.21
CA GLY A 310 13.44 8.43 11.18
C GLY A 310 14.71 9.04 10.60
N VAL A 311 15.84 8.38 10.85
CA VAL A 311 17.16 8.82 10.39
C VAL A 311 17.85 7.66 9.68
N CYS A 312 18.39 7.93 8.51
CA CYS A 312 19.09 6.98 7.63
C CYS A 312 20.51 7.47 7.37
N PRO A 313 21.55 6.88 7.99
CA PRO A 313 22.93 7.09 7.55
C PRO A 313 23.13 6.57 6.13
N ILE A 314 24.04 7.20 5.38
CA ILE A 314 24.36 6.85 3.98
C ILE A 314 25.86 6.91 3.82
N ILE A 315 26.45 5.91 3.19
CA ILE A 315 27.84 5.89 2.77
C ILE A 315 27.93 5.59 1.28
N GLY A 316 29.00 6.07 0.64
CA GLY A 316 29.22 5.85 -0.79
C GLY A 316 30.70 5.86 -1.16
N LEU A 317 30.99 5.24 -2.28
CA LEU A 317 32.29 5.21 -2.93
C LEU A 317 32.09 5.37 -4.44
N ASP A 318 32.95 6.13 -5.08
CA ASP A 318 32.98 6.27 -6.54
C ASP A 318 34.41 6.11 -7.04
N VAL A 319 34.59 5.36 -8.09
CA VAL A 319 35.88 5.08 -8.74
C VAL A 319 35.75 5.30 -10.23
N LYS A 320 36.32 6.42 -10.73
CA LYS A 320 36.44 6.70 -12.16
C LYS A 320 37.82 6.33 -12.66
N TYR A 321 37.85 5.43 -13.64
CA TYR A 321 39.06 5.06 -14.35
C TYR A 321 38.86 5.26 -15.84
N GLN A 322 39.53 6.28 -16.39
CA GLN A 322 39.39 6.66 -17.80
C GLN A 322 37.91 6.84 -18.21
N TRP A 323 37.40 5.96 -19.06
CA TRP A 323 36.04 5.95 -19.62
C TRP A 323 35.05 5.08 -18.81
N VAL A 324 35.50 4.47 -17.71
CA VAL A 324 34.68 3.64 -16.81
C VAL A 324 34.47 4.33 -15.49
N ASN A 325 33.24 4.40 -15.01
CA ASN A 325 32.91 4.83 -13.66
C ASN A 325 32.15 3.75 -12.90
N PHE A 326 32.61 3.41 -11.72
CA PHE A 326 31.95 2.49 -10.81
C PHE A 326 31.54 3.22 -9.54
N ALA A 327 30.29 3.01 -9.12
CA ALA A 327 29.73 3.61 -7.90
C ALA A 327 29.14 2.56 -6.98
N PHE A 328 29.28 2.80 -5.71
CA PHE A 328 28.69 2.05 -4.60
C PHE A 328 28.02 3.02 -3.65
N LYS A 329 26.78 2.71 -3.22
CA LYS A 329 26.08 3.43 -2.16
C LYS A 329 25.38 2.42 -1.25
N TYR A 330 25.42 2.69 0.06
CA TYR A 330 24.65 1.92 1.04
C TYR A 330 23.87 2.88 1.95
N GLU A 331 22.57 2.70 1.95
CA GLU A 331 21.63 3.40 2.83
C GLU A 331 21.24 2.43 3.96
N PHE A 332 21.44 2.85 5.21
CA PHE A 332 21.11 1.99 6.35
C PHE A 332 19.60 1.95 6.57
N ARG A 333 19.12 0.87 7.21
CA ARG A 333 17.71 0.75 7.60
C ARG A 333 17.28 1.93 8.47
N THR A 334 16.17 2.56 8.13
CA THR A 334 15.57 3.60 8.96
C THR A 334 14.52 2.98 9.88
N LYS A 335 14.72 3.12 11.18
CA LYS A 335 13.69 2.79 12.16
C LYS A 335 12.61 3.85 12.12
N MET A 336 11.35 3.45 11.91
CA MET A 336 10.21 4.35 11.84
C MET A 336 9.08 3.84 12.73
N ASN A 337 8.64 4.67 13.67
CA ASN A 337 7.41 4.44 14.42
C ASN A 337 6.38 5.46 13.92
N MET A 338 5.27 4.95 13.40
CA MET A 338 4.15 5.76 12.93
C MET A 338 3.10 5.83 14.03
N THR A 339 2.85 7.00 14.58
CA THR A 339 1.88 7.21 15.66
C THR A 339 0.53 7.58 15.09
N ASN A 340 -0.52 6.92 15.56
CA ASN A 340 -1.90 7.12 15.14
C ASN A 340 -2.53 8.36 15.79
N SER A 341 -3.23 9.15 14.98
CA SER A 341 -4.29 10.07 15.41
C SER A 341 -5.56 9.62 14.71
N SER A 342 -6.46 8.97 15.44
CA SER A 342 -7.56 8.21 14.86
C SER A 342 -8.91 8.63 15.38
N THR A 343 -9.91 8.65 14.49
CA THR A 343 -11.33 8.74 14.81
C THR A 343 -12.01 7.49 14.28
N VAL A 344 -12.59 6.70 15.18
CA VAL A 344 -13.34 5.50 14.84
C VAL A 344 -14.75 5.64 15.36
N LYS A 345 -15.75 5.57 14.47
CA LYS A 345 -17.17 5.56 14.82
C LYS A 345 -17.73 4.20 14.43
N GLU A 346 -18.49 3.60 15.35
CA GLU A 346 -19.12 2.29 15.13
C GLU A 346 -18.09 1.26 14.65
N ALA A 347 -17.06 1.08 15.46
CA ALA A 347 -15.86 0.34 15.13
C ALA A 347 -16.03 -1.17 14.90
N GLY A 348 -17.25 -1.69 14.92
CA GLY A 348 -17.57 -3.11 14.95
C GLY A 348 -16.70 -4.02 14.09
N LEU A 349 -16.58 -3.78 12.79
CA LEU A 349 -15.72 -4.56 11.90
C LEU A 349 -14.25 -4.14 11.95
N PHE A 350 -13.99 -2.88 12.28
CA PHE A 350 -12.63 -2.32 12.34
C PHE A 350 -12.08 -2.25 13.78
N SER A 351 -12.88 -2.59 14.81
CA SER A 351 -12.44 -2.56 16.21
C SER A 351 -11.35 -3.57 16.53
N ALA A 352 -11.27 -4.63 15.75
CA ALA A 352 -10.16 -5.56 15.81
C ALA A 352 -8.88 -4.99 15.16
N VAL A 353 -8.93 -3.80 14.60
CA VAL A 353 -7.79 -3.17 13.95
C VAL A 353 -7.01 -2.37 14.97
N ASN A 354 -6.38 -3.08 15.90
CA ASN A 354 -5.48 -2.53 16.91
C ASN A 354 -4.38 -1.63 16.32
N GLN A 355 -4.11 -1.80 15.03
CA GLN A 355 -3.16 -1.00 14.27
C GLN A 355 -3.54 0.49 14.14
N PHE A 356 -4.83 0.84 14.28
CA PHE A 356 -5.32 2.22 14.18
C PHE A 356 -5.88 2.77 15.50
N VAL A 357 -5.59 2.13 16.62
CA VAL A 357 -5.99 2.65 17.94
C VAL A 357 -5.30 4.00 18.17
N ASP A 358 -6.10 5.01 18.53
CA ASP A 358 -5.62 6.37 18.76
C ASP A 358 -4.46 6.42 19.77
N GLY A 359 -3.45 7.23 19.48
CA GLY A 359 -2.25 7.39 20.32
C GLY A 359 -1.27 6.21 20.28
N THR A 360 -1.60 5.08 19.63
CA THR A 360 -0.66 3.95 19.52
C THR A 360 0.31 4.13 18.36
N SER A 361 1.47 3.47 18.42
CA SER A 361 2.47 3.50 17.35
C SER A 361 2.65 2.14 16.73
N VAL A 362 2.78 2.10 15.41
CA VAL A 362 3.10 0.92 14.59
C VAL A 362 4.49 1.07 13.96
N ARG A 363 5.18 -0.06 13.77
CA ARG A 363 6.47 -0.09 13.07
C ARG A 363 6.23 -0.03 11.56
N GLU A 364 6.97 0.84 10.88
CA GLU A 364 6.98 0.97 9.43
C GLU A 364 8.39 1.36 8.97
N ASP A 365 9.37 0.51 9.27
CA ASP A 365 10.77 0.74 8.93
C ASP A 365 10.95 0.80 7.41
N THR A 366 11.83 1.70 6.93
CA THR A 366 12.32 1.59 5.56
C THR A 366 13.51 0.63 5.51
N PRO A 367 13.61 -0.25 4.50
CA PRO A 367 14.69 -1.22 4.39
C PRO A 367 16.04 -0.53 4.15
N ALA A 368 17.12 -1.21 4.49
CA ALA A 368 18.43 -0.85 3.99
C ALA A 368 18.49 -1.08 2.47
N LEU A 369 19.29 -0.28 1.76
CA LEU A 369 19.44 -0.31 0.31
C LEU A 369 20.92 -0.33 -0.08
N LEU A 370 21.30 -1.38 -0.80
CA LEU A 370 22.57 -1.45 -1.54
C LEU A 370 22.31 -0.99 -2.98
N THR A 371 23.13 -0.06 -3.45
CA THR A 371 23.15 0.43 -4.83
C THR A 371 24.54 0.21 -5.43
N LEU A 372 24.60 -0.40 -6.60
CA LEU A 372 25.81 -0.52 -7.41
C LEU A 372 25.54 0.09 -8.79
N GLY A 373 26.46 0.87 -9.29
CA GLY A 373 26.36 1.55 -10.58
C GLY A 373 27.61 1.40 -11.42
N LEU A 374 27.45 1.25 -12.72
CA LEU A 374 28.52 1.25 -13.70
C LEU A 374 28.11 2.17 -14.86
N GLU A 375 28.96 3.14 -15.20
CA GLU A 375 28.84 3.95 -16.42
C GLU A 375 30.06 3.71 -17.30
N LEU A 376 29.83 3.50 -18.59
CA LEU A 376 30.84 3.32 -19.61
C LEU A 376 30.67 4.42 -20.66
N GLU A 377 31.71 5.23 -20.93
CA GLU A 377 31.74 6.24 -21.97
C GLU A 377 32.82 5.90 -23.03
N PRO A 378 32.63 4.85 -23.86
CA PRO A 378 33.63 4.39 -24.82
C PRO A 378 33.91 5.43 -25.91
N LEU A 379 32.94 6.27 -26.21
CA LEU A 379 33.06 7.41 -27.12
C LEU A 379 32.50 8.65 -26.44
N LYS A 380 33.18 9.79 -26.59
CA LYS A 380 32.76 11.06 -25.97
C LYS A 380 31.32 11.41 -26.31
N GLY A 381 30.46 11.38 -25.29
CA GLY A 381 29.03 11.65 -25.38
C GLY A 381 28.15 10.45 -25.67
N LEU A 382 28.70 9.22 -25.73
CA LEU A 382 27.93 7.98 -25.76
C LEU A 382 28.18 7.21 -24.47
N ARG A 383 27.16 7.12 -23.62
CA ARG A 383 27.25 6.48 -22.28
C ARG A 383 26.30 5.29 -22.24
N PHE A 384 26.79 4.20 -21.65
CA PHE A 384 26.03 3.00 -21.30
C PHE A 384 26.05 2.85 -19.80
N ASP A 385 24.89 2.68 -19.20
CA ASP A 385 24.68 2.63 -17.76
C ASP A 385 24.10 1.29 -17.35
N VAL A 386 24.61 0.72 -16.24
CA VAL A 386 24.05 -0.46 -15.58
C VAL A 386 23.95 -0.17 -14.09
N GLY A 387 22.82 -0.53 -13.50
CA GLY A 387 22.56 -0.39 -12.07
C GLY A 387 22.03 -1.66 -11.44
N TYR A 388 22.29 -1.82 -10.16
CA TYR A 388 21.72 -2.88 -9.34
C TYR A 388 21.34 -2.33 -7.97
N HIS A 389 20.11 -2.61 -7.57
CA HIS A 389 19.59 -2.30 -6.23
C HIS A 389 19.20 -3.58 -5.51
N HIS A 390 19.56 -3.68 -4.23
CA HIS A 390 19.05 -4.70 -3.33
C HIS A 390 18.47 -4.05 -2.07
N PHE A 391 17.17 -4.22 -1.88
CA PHE A 391 16.47 -3.79 -0.68
C PHE A 391 16.40 -4.94 0.32
N TYR A 392 16.88 -4.72 1.53
CA TYR A 392 16.87 -5.69 2.61
C TYR A 392 15.51 -5.69 3.34
N ASP A 393 14.40 -5.88 2.59
CA ASP A 393 13.03 -5.75 3.10
C ASP A 393 12.77 -6.60 4.33
N ARG A 394 13.22 -7.87 4.34
CA ARG A 394 13.00 -8.80 5.45
C ARG A 394 13.64 -8.35 6.78
N GLN A 395 14.61 -7.45 6.74
CA GLN A 395 15.26 -6.89 7.94
C GLN A 395 14.53 -5.65 8.48
N ALA A 396 13.66 -5.04 7.69
CA ALA A 396 12.85 -3.90 8.10
C ALA A 396 11.64 -4.39 8.92
N LYS A 397 11.41 -3.80 10.08
CA LYS A 397 10.28 -4.14 10.92
C LYS A 397 9.00 -3.50 10.40
N LYS A 398 7.93 -4.29 10.36
CA LYS A 398 6.60 -3.86 9.97
C LYS A 398 5.56 -4.51 10.87
N THR A 399 4.70 -3.68 11.48
CA THR A 399 3.66 -4.17 12.38
C THR A 399 2.50 -4.77 11.59
N TYR A 400 1.97 -5.89 12.09
CA TYR A 400 0.65 -6.41 11.75
C TYR A 400 0.01 -7.01 13.01
N PHE A 401 -1.29 -7.31 12.93
CA PHE A 401 -2.02 -7.97 13.99
C PHE A 401 -2.61 -9.27 13.45
N ASP A 402 -2.43 -10.36 14.20
CA ASP A 402 -2.99 -11.66 13.83
C ASP A 402 -4.52 -11.73 14.04
N ALA A 403 -5.12 -12.85 13.68
CA ALA A 403 -6.56 -13.10 13.83
C ALA A 403 -7.05 -13.03 15.30
N ASN A 404 -6.17 -13.15 16.28
CA ASN A 404 -6.48 -13.04 17.69
C ASN A 404 -6.27 -11.60 18.23
N GLY A 405 -5.84 -10.67 17.38
CA GLY A 405 -5.53 -9.30 17.76
C GLY A 405 -4.16 -9.13 18.43
N ASN A 406 -3.27 -10.13 18.35
CA ASN A 406 -1.92 -10.02 18.88
C ASN A 406 -1.04 -9.22 17.93
N ARG A 407 -0.23 -8.34 18.50
CA ARG A 407 0.72 -7.52 17.74
C ARG A 407 1.98 -8.29 17.38
N HIS A 408 2.38 -8.16 16.11
CA HIS A 408 3.64 -8.64 15.55
C HIS A 408 4.34 -7.49 14.81
N ASP A 409 5.67 -7.44 14.86
CA ASP A 409 6.47 -6.39 14.19
C ASP A 409 7.36 -6.99 13.05
N ASP A 410 7.04 -8.17 12.60
CA ASP A 410 7.86 -8.97 11.67
C ASP A 410 7.11 -9.37 10.40
N LYS A 411 6.08 -8.65 9.98
CA LYS A 411 5.33 -8.92 8.74
C LYS A 411 6.23 -9.16 7.53
N ASN A 412 7.32 -8.42 7.42
CA ASN A 412 8.26 -8.55 6.31
C ASN A 412 9.02 -9.90 6.28
N GLN A 413 8.98 -10.70 7.37
CA GLN A 413 9.51 -12.07 7.35
C GLN A 413 8.64 -13.02 6.50
N MET A 414 7.38 -12.68 6.23
CA MET A 414 6.49 -13.42 5.32
C MET A 414 6.97 -13.31 3.85
N LEU A 415 7.80 -12.31 3.51
CA LEU A 415 8.44 -12.24 2.19
C LEU A 415 9.44 -13.39 2.01
N SER A 416 9.51 -13.98 0.83
CA SER A 416 10.46 -15.04 0.49
C SER A 416 11.90 -14.54 0.39
N LYS A 417 12.09 -13.28 -0.03
CA LYS A 417 13.38 -12.59 -0.19
C LYS A 417 13.22 -11.07 -0.10
N GLY A 418 14.33 -10.33 -0.12
CA GLY A 418 14.35 -8.89 -0.37
C GLY A 418 14.04 -8.55 -1.84
N THR A 419 13.87 -7.26 -2.13
CA THR A 419 13.61 -6.78 -3.49
C THR A 419 14.91 -6.56 -4.25
N ASP A 420 14.95 -7.04 -5.49
CA ASP A 420 16.07 -6.84 -6.42
C ASP A 420 15.61 -5.99 -7.61
N GLU A 421 16.41 -5.00 -7.99
CA GLU A 421 16.23 -4.21 -9.20
C GLU A 421 17.49 -4.29 -10.08
N TRP A 422 17.28 -4.47 -11.38
CA TRP A 422 18.32 -4.38 -12.40
C TRP A 422 17.95 -3.28 -13.38
N LEU A 423 18.91 -2.41 -13.66
CA LEU A 423 18.73 -1.23 -14.49
C LEU A 423 19.77 -1.24 -15.61
N ALA A 424 19.35 -0.82 -16.81
CA ALA A 424 20.26 -0.60 -17.93
C ALA A 424 19.79 0.61 -18.73
N GLY A 425 20.72 1.40 -19.26
CA GLY A 425 20.39 2.61 -19.99
C GLY A 425 21.46 3.03 -20.98
N VAL A 426 21.08 3.95 -21.85
CA VAL A 426 21.95 4.59 -22.82
C VAL A 426 21.64 6.07 -22.94
N GLU A 427 22.68 6.88 -23.05
CA GLU A 427 22.59 8.31 -23.32
C GLU A 427 23.50 8.67 -24.48
N TYR A 428 23.01 9.54 -25.37
CA TYR A 428 23.79 10.05 -26.51
C TYR A 428 23.67 11.56 -26.65
N ASP A 429 24.84 12.22 -26.61
CA ASP A 429 24.94 13.66 -26.81
C ASP A 429 25.15 13.99 -28.30
N PHE A 430 24.30 14.83 -28.88
CA PHE A 430 24.31 15.16 -30.30
C PHE A 430 24.04 16.65 -30.56
N GLY A 431 24.09 17.02 -31.82
CA GLY A 431 23.88 18.39 -32.28
C GLY A 431 25.10 19.27 -32.13
N LYS A 432 24.96 20.56 -32.52
CA LYS A 432 26.02 21.55 -32.40
C LYS A 432 26.38 21.71 -30.90
N ASP A 433 27.66 21.67 -30.57
CA ASP A 433 28.20 21.77 -29.21
C ASP A 433 27.64 20.72 -28.26
N LYS A 434 27.12 19.60 -28.76
CA LYS A 434 26.50 18.51 -27.98
C LYS A 434 25.46 19.04 -26.96
N ARG A 435 24.59 19.94 -27.44
CA ARG A 435 23.56 20.57 -26.58
C ARG A 435 22.40 19.66 -26.27
N TRP A 436 22.15 18.65 -27.11
CA TRP A 436 21.07 17.71 -26.95
C TRP A 436 21.60 16.39 -26.39
N THR A 437 20.93 15.84 -25.42
CA THR A 437 21.10 14.45 -25.00
C THR A 437 19.77 13.74 -25.16
N VAL A 438 19.74 12.65 -25.90
CA VAL A 438 18.63 11.70 -25.90
C VAL A 438 19.02 10.53 -25.00
N SER A 439 18.05 10.00 -24.28
CA SER A 439 18.30 8.86 -23.40
C SER A 439 17.11 7.92 -23.31
N GLY A 440 17.41 6.69 -22.98
CA GLY A 440 16.41 5.68 -22.67
C GLY A 440 17.03 4.57 -21.83
N GLY A 441 16.20 3.92 -21.05
CA GLY A 441 16.64 2.81 -20.22
C GLY A 441 15.48 1.96 -19.74
N ILE A 442 15.83 0.83 -19.17
CA ILE A 442 14.91 -0.17 -18.65
C ILE A 442 15.27 -0.50 -17.20
N GLN A 443 14.27 -0.93 -16.46
CA GLN A 443 14.41 -1.42 -15.09
C GLN A 443 13.53 -2.64 -14.90
N THR A 444 14.03 -3.65 -14.20
CA THR A 444 13.21 -4.77 -13.69
C THR A 444 13.22 -4.74 -12.19
N THR A 445 12.06 -4.99 -11.56
CA THR A 445 11.91 -5.05 -10.11
C THR A 445 11.29 -6.39 -9.74
N ASN A 446 11.97 -7.17 -8.89
CA ASN A 446 11.52 -8.47 -8.42
C ASN A 446 11.36 -8.44 -6.90
N TYR A 447 10.13 -8.57 -6.44
CA TYR A 447 9.75 -8.61 -5.03
C TYR A 447 9.70 -10.06 -4.53
N GLY A 448 9.92 -10.24 -3.25
CA GLY A 448 9.77 -11.54 -2.59
C GLY A 448 8.36 -11.85 -2.13
N ASN A 449 7.34 -11.50 -2.91
CA ASN A 449 5.94 -11.64 -2.52
C ASN A 449 5.53 -13.08 -2.25
N THR A 450 4.66 -13.27 -1.26
CA THR A 450 3.97 -14.51 -0.93
C THR A 450 2.47 -14.24 -0.80
N ASP A 451 1.65 -15.26 -0.88
CA ASP A 451 0.19 -15.13 -0.73
C ASP A 451 -0.19 -14.55 0.63
N GLU A 452 0.54 -14.95 1.68
CA GLU A 452 0.34 -14.48 3.05
C GLU A 452 0.70 -12.99 3.23
N TYR A 453 1.72 -12.49 2.50
CA TYR A 453 2.13 -11.09 2.58
C TYR A 453 1.18 -10.15 1.87
N MET A 454 0.54 -10.60 0.78
CA MET A 454 -0.28 -9.79 -0.11
C MET A 454 -1.69 -9.60 0.43
N SER A 455 -2.21 -8.37 0.42
CA SER A 455 -3.59 -8.05 0.78
C SER A 455 -4.18 -7.00 -0.17
N ASP A 456 -5.51 -6.90 -0.24
CA ASP A 456 -6.21 -5.90 -1.05
C ASP A 456 -5.95 -4.46 -0.60
N LEU A 457 -5.61 -4.26 0.66
CA LEU A 457 -5.21 -2.98 1.22
C LEU A 457 -3.77 -2.59 0.87
N SER A 458 -2.91 -3.59 0.59
CA SER A 458 -1.50 -3.35 0.42
C SER A 458 -0.85 -4.41 -0.46
N PHE A 459 -0.57 -4.04 -1.70
CA PHE A 459 0.11 -4.93 -2.63
C PHE A 459 1.11 -4.21 -3.54
N VAL A 460 2.12 -4.94 -3.93
CA VAL A 460 3.06 -4.60 -4.99
C VAL A 460 3.40 -5.87 -5.75
N THR A 461 3.64 -5.79 -7.04
CA THR A 461 3.91 -6.96 -7.88
C THR A 461 5.16 -6.76 -8.71
N ASN A 462 5.82 -7.85 -9.11
CA ASN A 462 6.97 -7.79 -9.98
C ASN A 462 6.70 -6.95 -11.22
N SER A 463 7.70 -6.19 -11.66
CA SER A 463 7.48 -5.23 -12.74
C SER A 463 8.69 -5.10 -13.65
N TRP A 464 8.45 -4.54 -14.83
CA TRP A 464 9.45 -3.94 -15.67
C TRP A 464 9.02 -2.52 -16.02
N SER A 465 10.00 -1.64 -16.13
CA SER A 465 9.79 -0.24 -16.44
C SER A 465 10.67 0.18 -17.60
N PHE A 466 10.26 1.22 -18.29
CA PHE A 466 11.14 1.92 -19.22
C PHE A 466 11.04 3.42 -18.99
N GLY A 467 12.16 4.09 -19.16
CA GLY A 467 12.28 5.55 -19.16
C GLY A 467 12.83 6.03 -20.49
N THR A 468 12.40 7.20 -20.94
CA THR A 468 12.96 7.87 -22.11
C THR A 468 12.79 9.38 -21.99
N GLY A 469 13.62 10.14 -22.67
CA GLY A 469 13.51 11.58 -22.66
C GLY A 469 14.72 12.31 -23.25
N VAL A 470 14.72 13.60 -23.04
CA VAL A 470 15.73 14.49 -23.57
C VAL A 470 16.26 15.46 -22.51
N LYS A 471 17.55 15.82 -22.65
CA LYS A 471 18.16 16.95 -21.97
C LYS A 471 18.59 17.97 -23.02
N TYR A 472 18.36 19.24 -22.75
CA TYR A 472 18.79 20.35 -23.60
C TYR A 472 19.61 21.35 -22.79
N LYS A 473 20.85 21.58 -23.18
CA LYS A 473 21.70 22.63 -22.63
C LYS A 473 21.31 23.97 -23.24
N ILE A 474 20.68 24.83 -22.45
CA ILE A 474 20.33 26.20 -22.85
C ILE A 474 21.62 26.99 -23.07
N ASN A 475 22.57 26.84 -22.16
CA ASN A 475 23.92 27.39 -22.18
C ASN A 475 24.85 26.49 -21.37
N ASP A 476 26.10 26.93 -21.10
CA ASP A 476 27.09 26.14 -20.35
C ASP A 476 26.75 25.98 -18.88
N LYS A 477 25.80 26.77 -18.34
CA LYS A 477 25.39 26.77 -16.93
C LYS A 477 23.99 26.22 -16.68
N MET A 478 23.17 26.06 -17.71
CA MET A 478 21.77 25.69 -17.54
C MET A 478 21.36 24.61 -18.52
N ALA A 479 20.67 23.60 -18.02
CA ALA A 479 20.09 22.54 -18.83
C ALA A 479 18.67 22.16 -18.33
N VAL A 480 17.78 21.85 -19.27
CA VAL A 480 16.44 21.34 -18.99
C VAL A 480 16.40 19.86 -19.31
N ASN A 481 15.79 19.08 -18.41
CA ASN A 481 15.51 17.67 -18.57
C ASN A 481 13.99 17.47 -18.70
N VAL A 482 13.58 16.62 -19.63
CA VAL A 482 12.18 16.16 -19.76
C VAL A 482 12.19 14.64 -19.93
N GLY A 483 11.38 13.94 -19.17
CA GLY A 483 11.33 12.49 -19.19
C GLY A 483 9.93 11.92 -19.02
N TYR A 484 9.75 10.73 -19.58
CA TYR A 484 8.59 9.88 -19.40
C TYR A 484 9.05 8.51 -18.89
N PHE A 485 8.35 7.98 -17.88
CA PHE A 485 8.65 6.69 -17.28
C PHE A 485 7.35 5.91 -17.10
N GLN A 486 7.36 4.65 -17.51
CA GLN A 486 6.22 3.76 -17.33
C GLN A 486 6.65 2.45 -16.66
N THR A 487 5.91 2.06 -15.64
CA THR A 487 6.04 0.75 -14.97
C THR A 487 4.87 -0.14 -15.36
N ASN A 488 5.18 -1.31 -15.89
CA ASN A 488 4.26 -2.38 -16.21
C ASN A 488 4.43 -3.49 -15.17
N TYR A 489 3.48 -3.60 -14.28
CA TYR A 489 3.46 -4.62 -13.25
C TYR A 489 2.91 -5.93 -13.81
N ARG A 490 3.48 -7.05 -13.43
CA ARG A 490 2.93 -8.38 -13.71
C ARG A 490 1.76 -8.63 -12.77
N ASP A 491 0.71 -9.24 -13.29
CA ASP A 491 -0.39 -9.68 -12.44
C ASP A 491 0.13 -10.68 -11.40
N TYR A 492 -0.36 -10.55 -10.16
CA TYR A 492 -0.11 -11.52 -9.11
C TYR A 492 -1.43 -12.22 -8.79
N ASN A 493 -1.47 -13.53 -9.02
CA ASN A 493 -2.59 -14.37 -8.68
C ASN A 493 -2.22 -15.16 -7.43
N GLN A 494 -2.99 -15.05 -6.35
CA GLN A 494 -2.85 -15.95 -5.21
C GLN A 494 -3.14 -17.39 -5.66
N ALA A 495 -2.53 -18.38 -5.02
CA ALA A 495 -2.75 -19.78 -5.33
C ALA A 495 -4.26 -20.11 -5.25
N ALA A 496 -4.76 -20.95 -6.15
CA ALA A 496 -6.20 -21.20 -6.27
C ALA A 496 -6.85 -21.77 -5.00
N ASP A 497 -6.08 -22.46 -4.18
CA ASP A 497 -6.46 -23.04 -2.88
C ASP A 497 -6.21 -22.10 -1.69
N TYR A 498 -5.50 -20.97 -1.92
CA TYR A 498 -5.28 -19.98 -0.88
C TYR A 498 -6.58 -19.24 -0.53
N ARG A 499 -6.76 -19.00 0.76
CA ARG A 499 -7.82 -18.11 1.27
C ARG A 499 -7.23 -17.23 2.37
N ASP A 500 -7.44 -15.93 2.24
CA ASP A 500 -7.06 -14.97 3.30
C ASP A 500 -7.98 -15.11 4.54
N ALA A 501 -7.73 -14.31 5.57
CA ALA A 501 -8.54 -14.31 6.79
C ALA A 501 -10.04 -13.98 6.54
N ALA A 502 -10.36 -13.33 5.41
CA ALA A 502 -11.72 -13.05 4.97
C ALA A 502 -12.33 -14.22 4.16
N GLY A 503 -11.60 -15.30 3.91
CA GLY A 503 -12.02 -16.40 3.05
C GLY A 503 -11.94 -16.08 1.56
N SER A 504 -11.20 -15.03 1.19
CA SER A 504 -11.06 -14.53 -0.17
C SER A 504 -9.80 -15.04 -0.85
N ASN A 505 -9.87 -15.15 -2.19
CA ASN A 505 -8.74 -15.29 -3.08
C ASN A 505 -8.66 -14.05 -3.98
N ASN A 506 -7.45 -13.52 -4.17
CA ASN A 506 -7.29 -12.24 -4.86
C ASN A 506 -6.34 -12.36 -6.05
N LYS A 507 -6.65 -11.57 -7.09
CA LYS A 507 -5.75 -11.24 -8.18
C LYS A 507 -5.45 -9.75 -8.13
N PHE A 508 -4.16 -9.40 -8.20
CA PHE A 508 -3.68 -8.03 -8.11
C PHE A 508 -3.08 -7.56 -9.43
N THR A 509 -3.49 -6.38 -9.90
CA THR A 509 -2.98 -5.71 -11.09
C THR A 509 -2.65 -4.26 -10.79
N ARG A 510 -1.53 -3.75 -11.33
CA ARG A 510 -1.09 -2.36 -11.13
C ARG A 510 -0.47 -1.80 -12.40
N ARG A 511 -0.62 -0.48 -12.62
CA ARG A 511 0.08 0.28 -13.67
C ARG A 511 0.46 1.65 -13.13
N ASN A 512 1.65 2.13 -13.53
CA ASN A 512 2.13 3.45 -13.14
C ASN A 512 2.74 4.18 -14.35
N ARG A 513 2.50 5.50 -14.45
CA ARG A 513 3.08 6.39 -15.46
C ARG A 513 3.53 7.66 -14.78
N VAL A 514 4.71 8.14 -15.16
CA VAL A 514 5.29 9.36 -14.61
C VAL A 514 5.80 10.23 -15.77
N PHE A 515 5.52 11.51 -15.69
CA PHE A 515 6.13 12.54 -16.50
C PHE A 515 6.94 13.45 -15.59
N ALA A 516 8.12 13.87 -16.04
CA ALA A 516 9.00 14.72 -15.26
C ALA A 516 9.60 15.84 -16.09
N ALA A 517 9.82 16.98 -15.43
CA ALA A 517 10.62 18.08 -15.93
C ALA A 517 11.61 18.52 -14.84
N GLY A 518 12.81 18.91 -15.26
CA GLY A 518 13.88 19.34 -14.34
C GLY A 518 14.73 20.43 -14.96
N LEU A 519 15.31 21.28 -14.10
CA LEU A 519 16.22 22.35 -14.47
C LEU A 519 17.52 22.17 -13.66
N ASP A 520 18.62 21.95 -14.36
CA ASP A 520 19.96 21.89 -13.77
C ASP A 520 20.65 23.26 -13.97
N ILE A 521 21.31 23.77 -12.93
CA ILE A 521 21.99 25.07 -12.92
C ILE A 521 23.38 24.92 -12.31
N ASP A 522 24.40 25.38 -13.01
CA ASP A 522 25.79 25.51 -12.55
C ASP A 522 26.14 27.00 -12.42
N PHE A 523 26.77 27.39 -11.31
CA PHE A 523 27.08 28.79 -11.01
C PHE A 523 28.57 29.09 -11.13
#